data_8b5da7b0e7c5a0d598d5fd4b13074af4
#
_entry.id   8b5da7b0e7c5a0d598d5fd4b13074af4
#
_cell.length_a   1.000
_cell.length_b   1.000
_cell.length_c   1.000
_cell.angle_alpha   90.00
_cell.angle_beta   90.00
_cell.angle_gamma   90.00
#
_symmetry.space_group_name_H-M   'P 1'
#
loop_
_entity.id
_entity.type
_entity.pdbx_description
1 polymer ?
#
loop_
_entity_poly.entity_id
_entity_poly.type
_entity_poly.pdbx_seq_one_letter_code
_entity_poly.pdbx_strand_id
1 'polypeptide(L)'
;MYLNPEHLLTFVRVARLGSLSAAAAELNLTQPAVSTQIKLLTQAVGEPIFRRHRTGVRLTEAGEGLLVHAQALTLTLVRVQTYIRERRDLERGTLR
;
A
#
# COMPACT_ATOMS: atom_id res chain seq x y z
N MET A 1 3.35 -12.86 -14.47
CA MET A 1 3.92 -12.15 -13.31
C MET A 1 2.96 -12.20 -12.15
N TYR A 2 3.41 -12.70 -11.02
CA TYR A 2 2.57 -12.65 -9.82
C TYR A 2 2.81 -11.34 -9.07
N LEU A 3 1.75 -10.69 -8.63
CA LEU A 3 1.83 -9.44 -7.91
C LEU A 3 0.99 -9.57 -6.64
N ASN A 4 1.64 -9.37 -5.49
CA ASN A 4 0.95 -9.47 -4.21
C ASN A 4 0.27 -8.14 -3.89
N PRO A 5 -1.08 -8.11 -3.81
CA PRO A 5 -1.78 -6.85 -3.53
C PRO A 5 -1.36 -6.19 -2.22
N GLU A 6 -0.96 -6.98 -1.22
CA GLU A 6 -0.51 -6.41 0.04
C GLU A 6 0.73 -5.55 -0.12
N HIS A 7 1.60 -5.93 -1.07
CA HIS A 7 2.80 -5.12 -1.32
C HIS A 7 2.42 -3.75 -1.88
N LEU A 8 1.36 -3.69 -2.68
CA LEU A 8 0.88 -2.40 -3.19
C LEU A 8 0.30 -1.54 -2.08
N LEU A 9 -0.39 -2.16 -1.12
CA LEU A 9 -0.92 -1.41 0.02
C LEU A 9 0.23 -0.86 0.87
N THR A 10 1.26 -1.66 1.09
CA THR A 10 2.46 -1.21 1.80
C THR A 10 3.12 -0.06 1.05
N PHE A 11 3.22 -0.19 -0.27
CA PHE A 11 3.83 0.84 -1.11
C PHE A 11 3.09 2.18 -0.97
N VAL A 12 1.75 2.16 -0.99
CA VAL A 12 0.97 3.37 -0.81
C VAL A 12 1.27 4.01 0.55
N ARG A 13 1.41 3.19 1.59
CA ARG A 13 1.70 3.71 2.92
C ARG A 13 3.08 4.36 2.98
N VAL A 14 4.09 3.71 2.38
CA VAL A 14 5.43 4.28 2.33
C VAL A 14 5.43 5.60 1.55
N ALA A 15 4.72 5.63 0.44
CA ALA A 15 4.64 6.85 -0.37
C ALA A 15 4.01 8.00 0.40
N ARG A 16 2.95 7.72 1.16
CA ARG A 16 2.25 8.73 1.93
C ARG A 16 3.11 9.28 3.06
N LEU A 17 3.81 8.40 3.74
CA LEU A 17 4.58 8.79 4.92
C LEU A 17 6.00 9.23 4.60
N GLY A 18 6.51 8.85 3.42
CA GLY A 18 7.87 9.21 3.04
C GLY A 18 8.94 8.50 3.86
N SER A 19 8.61 7.38 4.49
CA SER A 19 9.50 6.70 5.41
C SER A 19 9.15 5.23 5.51
N LEU A 20 10.14 4.37 5.29
CA LEU A 20 9.96 2.93 5.45
C LEU A 20 9.67 2.59 6.91
N SER A 21 10.39 3.24 7.83
CA SER A 21 10.21 2.96 9.25
C SER A 21 8.84 3.38 9.75
N ALA A 22 8.37 4.55 9.32
CA ALA A 22 7.05 5.02 9.73
C ALA A 22 5.95 4.10 9.19
N ALA A 23 6.09 3.65 7.93
CA ALA A 23 5.13 2.74 7.35
C ALA A 23 5.12 1.41 8.10
N ALA A 24 6.29 0.91 8.46
CA ALA A 24 6.38 -0.35 9.21
C ALA A 24 5.65 -0.21 10.53
N ALA A 25 5.85 0.90 11.23
CA ALA A 25 5.18 1.12 12.52
C ALA A 25 3.66 1.13 12.36
N GLU A 26 3.16 1.84 11.34
CA GLU A 26 1.71 1.90 11.11
C GLU A 26 1.12 0.55 10.76
N LEU A 27 1.87 -0.26 10.02
CA LEU A 27 1.39 -1.55 9.53
C LEU A 27 1.65 -2.69 10.48
N ASN A 28 2.29 -2.43 11.62
CA ASN A 28 2.70 -3.46 12.57
C ASN A 28 3.62 -4.48 11.92
N LEU A 29 4.52 -3.99 11.08
CA LEU A 29 5.54 -4.80 10.44
C LEU A 29 6.92 -4.33 10.87
N THR A 30 7.92 -5.18 10.67
CA THR A 30 9.30 -4.75 10.87
C THR A 30 9.75 -3.94 9.66
N GLN A 31 10.73 -3.09 9.86
CA GLN A 31 11.26 -2.31 8.75
C GLN A 31 11.89 -3.20 7.67
N PRO A 32 12.63 -4.27 8.02
CA PRO A 32 13.10 -5.19 6.98
C PRO A 32 11.99 -5.86 6.19
N ALA A 33 10.84 -6.14 6.83
CA ALA A 33 9.71 -6.73 6.11
C ALA A 33 9.17 -5.76 5.06
N VAL A 34 9.02 -4.48 5.44
CA VAL A 34 8.58 -3.45 4.51
C VAL A 34 9.59 -3.30 3.38
N SER A 35 10.88 -3.25 3.71
CA SER A 35 11.94 -3.14 2.70
C SER A 35 11.88 -4.29 1.70
N THR A 36 11.64 -5.51 2.19
CA THR A 36 11.56 -6.68 1.31
C THR A 36 10.37 -6.56 0.36
N GLN A 37 9.22 -6.11 0.87
CA GLN A 37 8.04 -5.95 0.02
C GLN A 37 8.29 -4.91 -1.07
N ILE A 38 8.91 -3.78 -0.71
CA ILE A 38 9.24 -2.74 -1.67
C ILE A 38 10.24 -3.24 -2.70
N LYS A 39 11.21 -4.04 -2.26
CA LYS A 39 12.21 -4.59 -3.17
C LYS A 39 11.57 -5.52 -4.20
N LEU A 40 10.66 -6.39 -3.75
CA LEU A 40 9.95 -7.30 -4.66
C LEU A 40 9.12 -6.52 -5.67
N LEU A 41 8.46 -5.46 -5.21
CA LEU A 41 7.68 -4.62 -6.08
C LEU A 41 8.57 -3.89 -7.09
N THR A 42 9.72 -3.41 -6.64
CA THR A 42 10.71 -2.78 -7.51
C THR A 42 11.15 -3.73 -8.61
N GLN A 43 11.38 -4.99 -8.24
CA GLN A 43 11.78 -6.00 -9.22
C GLN A 43 10.68 -6.25 -10.26
N ALA A 44 9.41 -6.23 -9.83
CA ALA A 44 8.30 -6.41 -10.74
C ALA A 44 8.21 -5.25 -11.74
N VAL A 45 8.45 -4.02 -11.27
CA VAL A 45 8.41 -2.84 -12.14
C VAL A 45 9.63 -2.79 -13.06
N GLY A 46 10.77 -3.27 -12.58
CA GLY A 46 12.00 -3.31 -13.38
C GLY A 46 12.88 -2.10 -13.22
N GLU A 47 12.51 -1.15 -12.35
CA GLU A 47 13.31 0.02 -12.06
C GLU A 47 12.92 0.57 -10.69
N PRO A 48 13.76 1.43 -10.10
CA PRO A 48 13.44 1.95 -8.76
C PRO A 48 12.12 2.69 -8.73
N ILE A 49 11.35 2.46 -7.66
CA ILE A 49 10.09 3.17 -7.44
C ILE A 49 10.22 4.21 -6.34
N PHE A 50 11.28 4.12 -5.53
CA PHE A 50 11.64 5.14 -4.55
C PHE A 50 13.11 5.50 -4.73
N ARG A 51 13.45 6.73 -4.34
CA ARG A 51 14.84 7.15 -4.23
C ARG A 51 15.08 7.68 -2.83
N ARG A 52 16.31 7.56 -2.36
CA ARG A 52 16.66 8.08 -1.06
C ARG A 52 16.63 9.59 -1.05
N HIS A 53 16.19 10.15 0.06
CA HIS A 53 16.17 11.57 0.31
C HIS A 53 16.70 11.81 1.70
N ARG A 54 17.07 13.05 1.99
CA ARG A 54 17.66 13.40 3.28
C ARG A 54 16.76 13.00 4.44
N THR A 55 15.48 13.12 4.27
CA THR A 55 14.51 12.88 5.35
C THR A 55 13.69 11.62 5.15
N GLY A 56 14.10 10.75 4.24
CA GLY A 56 13.38 9.51 4.01
C GLY A 56 13.49 9.05 2.58
N VAL A 57 12.34 8.76 1.97
CA VAL A 57 12.29 8.32 0.57
C VAL A 57 11.28 9.15 -0.20
N ARG A 58 11.51 9.28 -1.50
CA ARG A 58 10.60 9.95 -2.41
C ARG A 58 10.36 9.07 -3.62
N LEU A 59 9.21 9.26 -4.25
CA LEU A 59 8.86 8.51 -5.45
C LEU A 59 9.73 8.92 -6.63
N THR A 60 10.10 7.93 -7.44
CA THR A 60 10.64 8.18 -8.77
C THR A 60 9.46 8.40 -9.71
N GLU A 61 9.77 8.70 -10.98
CA GLU A 61 8.71 8.80 -11.99
C GLU A 61 7.95 7.48 -12.09
N ALA A 62 8.67 6.35 -12.09
CA ALA A 62 8.02 5.04 -12.12
C ALA A 62 7.14 4.83 -10.90
N GLY A 63 7.61 5.27 -9.74
CA GLY A 63 6.83 5.17 -8.52
C GLY A 63 5.57 6.02 -8.56
N GLU A 64 5.66 7.22 -9.14
CA GLU A 64 4.49 8.09 -9.26
C GLU A 64 3.42 7.46 -10.15
N GLY A 65 3.84 6.86 -11.25
CA GLY A 65 2.90 6.15 -12.11
C GLY A 65 2.26 4.97 -11.43
N LEU A 66 3.07 4.20 -10.69
CA LEU A 66 2.55 3.05 -9.95
C LEU A 66 1.55 3.49 -8.88
N LEU A 67 1.83 4.62 -8.23
CA LEU A 67 0.98 5.09 -7.13
C LEU A 67 -0.46 5.34 -7.57
N VAL A 68 -0.65 5.87 -8.77
CA VAL A 68 -2.00 6.12 -9.29
C VAL A 68 -2.83 4.84 -9.26
N HIS A 69 -2.25 3.75 -9.74
CA HIS A 69 -2.96 2.47 -9.80
C HIS A 69 -3.07 1.81 -8.43
N ALA A 70 -2.03 1.94 -7.61
CA ALA A 70 -2.06 1.35 -6.27
C ALA A 70 -3.10 2.04 -5.39
N GLN A 71 -3.26 3.36 -5.54
CA GLN A 71 -4.29 4.09 -4.79
C GLN A 71 -5.68 3.66 -5.23
N ALA A 72 -5.89 3.42 -6.52
CA ALA A 72 -7.18 2.95 -7.01
C ALA A 72 -7.52 1.60 -6.42
N LEU A 73 -6.53 0.71 -6.31
CA LEU A 73 -6.73 -0.60 -5.69
C LEU A 73 -7.11 -0.45 -4.22
N THR A 74 -6.41 0.42 -3.50
CA THR A 74 -6.68 0.66 -2.08
C THR A 74 -8.11 1.14 -1.89
N LEU A 75 -8.56 2.08 -2.72
CA LEU A 75 -9.91 2.61 -2.61
C LEU A 75 -10.94 1.52 -2.87
N THR A 76 -10.70 0.70 -3.89
CA THR A 76 -11.62 -0.39 -4.21
C THR A 76 -11.71 -1.38 -3.05
N LEU A 77 -10.58 -1.68 -2.41
CA LEU A 77 -10.56 -2.59 -1.27
C LEU A 77 -11.41 -2.03 -0.12
N VAL A 78 -11.29 -0.75 0.16
CA VAL A 78 -12.10 -0.10 1.19
C VAL A 78 -13.58 -0.22 0.85
N ARG A 79 -13.94 -0.02 -0.41
CA ARG A 79 -15.34 -0.14 -0.85
C ARG A 79 -15.88 -1.55 -0.68
N VAL A 80 -15.04 -2.55 -0.96
CA VAL A 80 -15.43 -3.94 -0.75
C VAL A 80 -15.69 -4.19 0.73
N GLN A 81 -14.80 -3.71 1.59
CA GLN A 81 -14.97 -3.89 3.04
C GLN A 81 -16.22 -3.20 3.55
N THR A 82 -16.50 -2.01 3.04
CA THR A 82 -17.70 -1.28 3.42
C THR A 82 -18.96 -2.02 3.00
N TYR A 83 -18.97 -2.54 1.77
CA TYR A 83 -20.12 -3.31 1.29
C TYR A 83 -20.38 -4.53 2.17
N ILE A 84 -19.32 -5.27 2.51
CA ILE A 84 -19.45 -6.46 3.33
C ILE A 84 -20.02 -6.11 4.70
N ARG A 85 -19.51 -5.04 5.30
CA ARG A 85 -19.97 -4.61 6.62
C ARG A 85 -21.44 -4.25 6.60
N GLU A 86 -21.85 -3.51 5.57
CA GLU A 86 -23.27 -3.11 5.45
C GLU A 86 -24.18 -4.30 5.27
N ARG A 87 -23.76 -5.30 4.48
CA ARG A 87 -24.55 -6.50 4.30
C ARG A 87 -24.69 -7.28 5.60
N ARG A 88 -23.62 -7.37 6.35
CA ARG A 88 -23.66 -8.10 7.62
C ARG A 88 -24.55 -7.39 8.63
N ASP A 89 -24.53 -6.07 8.65
CA ASP A 89 -25.42 -5.31 9.54
C ASP A 89 -26.88 -5.53 9.21
N LEU A 90 -27.21 -5.57 7.91
CA LEU A 90 -28.59 -5.85 7.50
C LEU A 90 -29.04 -7.22 7.95
N GLU A 91 -28.18 -8.23 7.80
CA GLU A 91 -28.52 -9.59 8.18
C GLU A 91 -28.76 -9.73 9.67
N ARG A 92 -28.09 -8.92 10.47
CA ARG A 92 -28.23 -8.94 11.92
C ARG A 92 -29.45 -8.14 12.38
N GLY A 93 -30.15 -7.48 11.46
CA GLY A 93 -31.23 -6.61 11.83
C GLY A 93 -30.77 -5.29 12.42
N THR A 94 -29.48 -4.97 12.28
CA THR A 94 -28.94 -3.72 12.75
C THR A 94 -29.35 -2.60 11.81
N LEU A 95 -29.93 -1.55 12.36
CA LEU A 95 -30.39 -0.41 11.55
C LEU A 95 -29.48 0.77 11.73
N ARG A 96 -29.42 1.62 10.69
CA ARG A 96 -28.66 2.87 10.70
C ARG A 96 -29.56 4.05 10.79
#